data_0b05de5ce8bc447128258942f7f69851
#
_entry.id   0b05de5ce8bc447128258942f7f69851
#
_cell.length_a   1.000
_cell.length_b   1.000
_cell.length_c   1.000
_cell.angle_alpha   90.00
_cell.angle_beta   90.00
_cell.angle_gamma   90.00
#
_symmetry.space_group_name_H-M   'P 1'
#
loop_
_entity.id
_entity.type
_entity.pdbx_description
1 polymer ?
#
loop_
_entity_poly.entity_id
_entity_poly.type
_entity_poly.pdbx_seq_one_letter_code
_entity_poly.pdbx_strand_id
1 'polypeptide(L)'
;MIKNPTYKFYQYSRQREDGTTNIRIVAVSSFAGKPVKGYADLHPKDEFDLEYGKALAAARCAEKIAAKRCKRAYNKVDEATAQFNAAMNYLQKMMQYEADAEANYNLAAYTLAQIRAEKGCACGGHCDENCECECHK
;
A
#
# COMPACT_ATOMS: atom_id res chain seq x y z
N MET A 1 17.77 -5.36 0.52
CA MET A 1 19.12 -4.88 0.90
C MET A 1 19.24 -3.41 0.51
N ILE A 2 19.52 -2.55 1.46
CA ILE A 2 19.70 -1.11 1.20
C ILE A 2 21.14 -0.93 0.73
N LYS A 3 21.31 -0.54 -0.53
CA LYS A 3 22.66 -0.24 -1.05
C LYS A 3 23.11 1.11 -0.49
N ASN A 4 24.34 1.17 -0.02
CA ASN A 4 24.94 2.44 0.36
C ASN A 4 25.03 3.33 -0.88
N PRO A 5 24.62 4.60 -0.78
CA PRO A 5 24.69 5.50 -1.92
C PRO A 5 26.16 5.79 -2.28
N THR A 6 26.42 5.89 -3.57
CA THR A 6 27.71 6.37 -4.08
C THR A 6 27.60 7.86 -4.36
N TYR A 7 28.65 8.60 -4.04
CA TYR A 7 28.65 10.06 -4.14
C TYR A 7 29.71 10.52 -5.14
N LYS A 8 29.34 11.53 -5.90
CA LYS A 8 30.30 12.38 -6.63
C LYS A 8 30.37 13.71 -5.90
N PHE A 9 31.58 14.23 -5.75
CA PHE A 9 31.82 15.46 -5.01
C PHE A 9 32.26 16.57 -5.96
N TYR A 10 31.72 17.74 -5.75
CA TYR A 10 32.07 18.96 -6.49
C TYR A 10 32.38 20.05 -5.48
N GLN A 11 33.37 20.90 -5.81
CA GLN A 11 33.76 22.00 -4.96
C GLN A 11 33.54 23.32 -5.73
N TYR A 12 32.82 24.23 -5.10
CA TYR A 12 32.55 25.54 -5.65
C TYR A 12 33.03 26.64 -4.69
N SER A 13 33.58 27.73 -5.26
CA SER A 13 33.95 28.92 -4.51
C SER A 13 32.94 30.00 -4.81
N ARG A 14 32.39 30.61 -3.77
CA ARG A 14 31.45 31.73 -3.91
C ARG A 14 31.99 32.96 -3.15
N GLN A 15 32.10 34.07 -3.84
CA GLN A 15 32.50 35.33 -3.25
C GLN A 15 31.30 35.98 -2.57
N ARG A 16 31.49 36.40 -1.30
CA ARG A 16 30.47 37.12 -0.55
C ARG A 16 30.57 38.62 -0.82
N GLU A 17 29.50 39.38 -0.48
CA GLU A 17 29.44 40.83 -0.61
C GLU A 17 30.52 41.53 0.23
N ASP A 18 30.97 40.96 1.34
CA ASP A 18 32.01 41.47 2.20
C ASP A 18 33.45 41.20 1.72
N GLY A 19 33.60 40.60 0.54
CA GLY A 19 34.88 40.24 -0.06
C GLY A 19 35.45 38.90 0.38
N THR A 20 34.80 38.18 1.29
CA THR A 20 35.25 36.86 1.71
C THR A 20 34.75 35.78 0.77
N THR A 21 35.47 34.64 0.69
CA THR A 21 35.14 33.54 -0.19
C THR A 21 34.63 32.35 0.62
N ASN A 22 33.43 31.89 0.30
CA ASN A 22 32.88 30.61 0.83
C ASN A 22 33.23 29.49 -0.09
N ILE A 23 33.53 28.34 0.49
CA ILE A 23 33.73 27.11 -0.23
C ILE A 23 32.51 26.24 0.01
N ARG A 24 31.85 25.82 -1.07
CA ARG A 24 30.72 24.90 -1.02
C ARG A 24 31.14 23.57 -1.59
N ILE A 25 30.94 22.52 -0.81
CA ILE A 25 31.12 21.13 -1.25
C ILE A 25 29.75 20.54 -1.51
N VAL A 26 29.59 19.93 -2.67
CA VAL A 26 28.32 19.29 -3.08
C VAL A 26 28.58 17.80 -3.25
N ALA A 27 27.81 17.00 -2.52
CA ALA A 27 27.75 15.55 -2.74
C ALA A 27 26.53 15.26 -3.62
N VAL A 28 26.72 14.58 -4.71
CA VAL A 28 25.66 14.22 -5.65
C VAL A 28 25.50 12.70 -5.67
N SER A 29 24.30 12.24 -5.50
CA SER A 29 23.91 10.84 -5.65
C SER A 29 22.61 10.76 -6.44
N SER A 30 22.01 9.61 -6.53
CA SER A 30 20.74 9.42 -7.24
C SER A 30 19.75 8.63 -6.41
N PHE A 31 18.47 8.94 -6.60
CA PHE A 31 17.36 8.15 -6.06
C PHE A 31 16.28 8.06 -7.13
N ALA A 32 15.88 6.83 -7.46
CA ALA A 32 14.86 6.56 -8.49
C ALA A 32 15.15 7.25 -9.84
N GLY A 33 16.43 7.28 -10.24
CA GLY A 33 16.88 7.88 -11.51
C GLY A 33 17.00 9.40 -11.50
N LYS A 34 16.73 10.06 -10.37
CA LYS A 34 16.83 11.53 -10.22
C LYS A 34 18.01 11.90 -9.33
N PRO A 35 18.76 12.98 -9.64
CA PRO A 35 19.86 13.40 -8.81
C PRO A 35 19.39 13.96 -7.47
N VAL A 36 20.14 13.65 -6.42
CA VAL A 36 19.94 14.20 -5.07
C VAL A 36 21.24 14.82 -4.63
N LYS A 37 21.18 16.05 -4.12
CA LYS A 37 22.36 16.82 -3.74
C LYS A 37 22.35 17.16 -2.26
N GLY A 38 23.50 17.00 -1.62
CA GLY A 38 23.75 17.48 -0.27
C GLY A 38 24.83 18.54 -0.30
N TYR A 39 24.72 19.59 0.51
CA TYR A 39 25.61 20.73 0.51
C TYR A 39 26.28 20.90 1.87
N ALA A 40 27.56 21.28 1.84
CA ALA A 40 28.30 21.74 3.02
C ALA A 40 28.97 23.04 2.67
N ASP A 41 28.64 24.10 3.40
CA ASP A 41 29.25 25.41 3.23
C ASP A 41 30.31 25.64 4.31
N LEU A 42 31.54 25.88 3.91
CA LEU A 42 32.64 26.19 4.80
C LEU A 42 32.80 27.71 4.89
N HIS A 43 32.65 28.23 6.11
CA HIS A 43 32.79 29.63 6.38
C HIS A 43 34.27 30.04 6.28
N PRO A 44 34.61 31.26 5.74
CA PRO A 44 36.01 31.70 5.63
C PRO A 44 36.76 31.75 6.95
N LYS A 45 36.06 31.89 8.06
CA LYS A 45 36.65 31.91 9.43
C LYS A 45 36.88 30.51 9.98
N ASP A 46 36.28 29.48 9.38
CA ASP A 46 36.46 28.10 9.80
C ASP A 46 37.75 27.56 9.18
N GLU A 47 38.43 26.71 9.93
CA GLU A 47 39.56 25.98 9.38
C GLU A 47 39.08 25.09 8.24
N PHE A 48 39.71 25.17 7.07
CA PHE A 48 39.32 24.41 5.91
C PHE A 48 39.67 22.94 6.11
N ASP A 49 38.65 22.10 6.26
CA ASP A 49 38.78 20.65 6.32
C ASP A 49 37.93 20.02 5.21
N LEU A 50 38.60 19.63 4.12
CA LEU A 50 37.95 19.06 2.96
C LEU A 50 37.28 17.72 3.29
N GLU A 51 37.91 16.89 4.10
CA GLU A 51 37.35 15.59 4.48
C GLU A 51 36.09 15.74 5.32
N TYR A 52 36.10 16.67 6.28
CA TYR A 52 34.93 17.00 7.06
C TYR A 52 33.79 17.55 6.19
N GLY A 53 34.11 18.45 5.27
CA GLY A 53 33.12 19.02 4.34
C GLY A 53 32.49 17.98 3.44
N LYS A 54 33.30 17.05 2.92
CA LYS A 54 32.80 15.93 2.11
C LYS A 54 31.88 15.00 2.93
N ALA A 55 32.31 14.66 4.15
CA ALA A 55 31.51 13.82 5.04
C ALA A 55 30.18 14.45 5.38
N LEU A 56 30.18 15.75 5.67
CA LEU A 56 28.96 16.50 5.99
C LEU A 56 28.01 16.59 4.77
N ALA A 57 28.55 16.90 3.59
CA ALA A 57 27.76 16.95 2.36
C ALA A 57 27.16 15.58 2.03
N ALA A 58 27.96 14.51 2.16
CA ALA A 58 27.49 13.15 1.94
C ALA A 58 26.40 12.74 2.94
N ALA A 59 26.57 13.10 4.22
CA ALA A 59 25.56 12.82 5.25
C ALA A 59 24.23 13.56 4.97
N ARG A 60 24.29 14.80 4.56
CA ARG A 60 23.10 15.58 4.18
C ARG A 60 22.41 15.01 2.94
N CYS A 61 23.19 14.54 1.97
CA CYS A 61 22.66 13.85 0.79
C CYS A 61 21.99 12.54 1.19
N ALA A 62 22.63 11.76 2.04
CA ALA A 62 22.09 10.48 2.55
C ALA A 62 20.78 10.70 3.32
N GLU A 63 20.70 11.75 4.12
CA GLU A 63 19.47 12.11 4.85
C GLU A 63 18.32 12.40 3.87
N LYS A 64 18.57 13.17 2.82
CA LYS A 64 17.56 13.45 1.80
C LYS A 64 17.07 12.20 1.09
N ILE A 65 18.00 11.30 0.75
CA ILE A 65 17.66 10.01 0.12
C ILE A 65 16.83 9.15 1.09
N ALA A 66 17.24 9.08 2.34
CA ALA A 66 16.52 8.33 3.36
C ALA A 66 15.11 8.88 3.58
N ALA A 67 14.94 10.20 3.59
CA ALA A 67 13.63 10.85 3.69
C ALA A 67 12.72 10.48 2.50
N LYS A 68 13.28 10.48 1.29
CA LYS A 68 12.54 10.07 0.09
C LYS A 68 12.13 8.59 0.13
N ARG A 69 13.01 7.72 0.60
CA ARG A 69 12.70 6.29 0.80
C ARG A 69 11.61 6.09 1.85
N CYS A 70 11.69 6.83 2.94
CA CYS A 70 10.70 6.77 4.02
C CYS A 70 9.32 7.19 3.51
N LYS A 71 9.23 8.30 2.78
CA LYS A 71 7.99 8.76 2.15
C LYS A 71 7.41 7.71 1.19
N ARG A 72 8.26 7.12 0.37
CA ARG A 72 7.84 6.05 -0.55
C ARG A 72 7.30 4.84 0.21
N ALA A 73 7.96 4.44 1.30
CA ALA A 73 7.52 3.33 2.13
C ALA A 73 6.15 3.61 2.77
N TYR A 74 5.94 4.81 3.30
CA TYR A 74 4.64 5.21 3.85
C TYR A 74 3.54 5.15 2.79
N ASN A 75 3.81 5.68 1.59
CA ASN A 75 2.83 5.62 0.49
C ASN A 75 2.48 4.18 0.11
N LYS A 76 3.47 3.27 0.11
CA LYS A 76 3.23 1.85 -0.17
C LYS A 76 2.36 1.18 0.89
N VAL A 77 2.56 1.52 2.16
CA VAL A 77 1.71 1.03 3.24
C VAL A 77 0.29 1.58 3.10
N ASP A 78 0.15 2.86 2.78
CA ASP A 78 -1.17 3.48 2.59
C ASP A 78 -1.93 2.83 1.42
N GLU A 79 -1.24 2.59 0.29
CA GLU A 79 -1.83 1.88 -0.86
C GLU A 79 -2.30 0.47 -0.49
N ALA A 80 -1.45 -0.27 0.22
CA ALA A 80 -1.78 -1.64 0.66
C ALA A 80 -2.95 -1.64 1.64
N THR A 81 -3.01 -0.68 2.55
CA THR A 81 -4.10 -0.52 3.51
C THR A 81 -5.42 -0.23 2.78
N ALA A 82 -5.38 0.65 1.78
CA ALA A 82 -6.57 0.98 0.98
C ALA A 82 -7.09 -0.26 0.23
N GLN A 83 -6.19 -1.06 -0.35
CA GLN A 83 -6.55 -2.30 -1.03
C GLN A 83 -7.16 -3.32 -0.06
N PHE A 84 -6.57 -3.47 1.11
CA PHE A 84 -7.08 -4.35 2.15
C PHE A 84 -8.50 -3.93 2.59
N ASN A 85 -8.70 -2.64 2.86
CA ASN A 85 -9.99 -2.11 3.27
C ASN A 85 -11.06 -2.32 2.18
N ALA A 86 -10.70 -2.11 0.92
CA ALA A 86 -11.60 -2.35 -0.21
C ALA A 86 -11.99 -3.83 -0.30
N ALA A 87 -11.03 -4.73 -0.13
CA ALA A 87 -11.27 -6.17 -0.13
C ALA A 87 -12.17 -6.60 1.04
N MET A 88 -11.93 -6.03 2.23
CA MET A 88 -12.77 -6.30 3.40
C MET A 88 -14.22 -5.83 3.20
N ASN A 89 -14.41 -4.64 2.64
CA ASN A 89 -15.74 -4.12 2.33
C ASN A 89 -16.48 -5.02 1.32
N TYR A 90 -15.77 -5.47 0.30
CA TYR A 90 -16.33 -6.40 -0.68
C TYR A 90 -16.71 -7.73 -0.04
N LEU A 91 -15.86 -8.26 0.83
CA LEU A 91 -16.15 -9.50 1.54
C LEU A 91 -17.43 -9.36 2.39
N GLN A 92 -17.57 -8.26 3.12
CA GLN A 92 -18.76 -7.99 3.94
C GLN A 92 -20.04 -7.99 3.09
N LYS A 93 -19.98 -7.35 1.92
CA LYS A 93 -21.12 -7.32 0.98
C LYS A 93 -21.46 -8.72 0.48
N MET A 94 -20.45 -9.51 0.16
CA MET A 94 -20.68 -10.88 -0.32
C MET A 94 -21.22 -11.79 0.78
N MET A 95 -20.76 -11.62 2.02
CA MET A 95 -21.30 -12.36 3.17
C MET A 95 -22.80 -12.00 3.41
N GLN A 96 -23.15 -10.73 3.26
CA GLN A 96 -24.55 -10.29 3.37
C GLN A 96 -25.40 -10.88 2.23
N TYR A 97 -24.87 -10.87 1.02
CA TYR A 97 -25.53 -11.49 -0.13
C TYR A 97 -25.77 -12.97 0.08
N GLU A 98 -24.77 -13.70 0.60
CA GLU A 98 -24.87 -15.11 0.94
C GLU A 98 -25.99 -15.36 1.98
N ALA A 99 -25.99 -14.56 3.06
CA ALA A 99 -27.01 -14.70 4.10
C ALA A 99 -28.42 -14.46 3.57
N ASP A 100 -28.59 -13.42 2.73
CA ASP A 100 -29.89 -13.12 2.12
C ASP A 100 -30.34 -14.22 1.16
N ALA A 101 -29.41 -14.76 0.37
CA ALA A 101 -29.71 -15.85 -0.55
C ALA A 101 -30.11 -17.13 0.19
N GLU A 102 -29.41 -17.46 1.27
CA GLU A 102 -29.77 -18.61 2.11
C GLU A 102 -31.16 -18.44 2.76
N ALA A 103 -31.44 -17.26 3.29
CA ALA A 103 -32.76 -16.96 3.89
C ALA A 103 -33.86 -17.10 2.85
N ASN A 104 -33.65 -16.57 1.64
CA ASN A 104 -34.63 -16.70 0.55
C ASN A 104 -34.81 -18.15 0.10
N TYR A 105 -33.72 -18.90 0.02
CA TYR A 105 -33.78 -20.31 -0.30
C TYR A 105 -34.60 -21.11 0.74
N ASN A 106 -34.30 -20.88 2.02
CA ASN A 106 -35.01 -21.58 3.12
C ASN A 106 -36.52 -21.23 3.12
N LEU A 107 -36.84 -19.95 2.87
CA LEU A 107 -38.25 -19.53 2.78
C LEU A 107 -38.97 -20.21 1.61
N ALA A 108 -38.34 -20.24 0.45
CA ALA A 108 -38.89 -20.89 -0.74
C ALA A 108 -39.08 -22.40 -0.54
N ALA A 109 -38.08 -23.05 0.07
CA ALA A 109 -38.16 -24.48 0.39
C ALA A 109 -39.31 -24.79 1.38
N TYR A 110 -39.45 -23.93 2.39
CA TYR A 110 -40.55 -24.06 3.35
C TYR A 110 -41.91 -23.87 2.69
N THR A 111 -42.05 -22.85 1.86
CA THR A 111 -43.28 -22.57 1.12
C THR A 111 -43.66 -23.73 0.22
N LEU A 112 -42.67 -24.26 -0.49
CA LEU A 112 -42.88 -25.45 -1.35
C LEU A 112 -43.36 -26.67 -0.57
N ALA A 113 -42.73 -26.92 0.59
CA ALA A 113 -43.10 -28.02 1.47
C ALA A 113 -44.56 -27.85 1.98
N GLN A 114 -44.95 -26.63 2.33
CA GLN A 114 -46.33 -26.37 2.77
C GLN A 114 -47.37 -26.56 1.66
N ILE A 115 -47.06 -26.09 0.45
CA ILE A 115 -47.98 -26.30 -0.69
C ILE A 115 -48.16 -27.79 -0.99
N ARG A 116 -47.11 -28.54 -0.92
CA ARG A 116 -47.19 -30.02 -1.09
C ARG A 116 -48.04 -30.69 -0.02
N ALA A 117 -47.87 -30.23 1.23
CA ALA A 117 -48.64 -30.79 2.35
C ALA A 117 -50.13 -30.44 2.23
N GLU A 118 -50.50 -29.21 1.84
CA GLU A 118 -51.88 -28.75 1.69
C GLU A 118 -52.65 -29.50 0.60
N LYS A 119 -52.01 -29.69 -0.57
CA LYS A 119 -52.68 -30.42 -1.67
C LYS A 119 -52.81 -31.90 -1.39
N GLY A 120 -52.05 -32.44 -0.47
CA GLY A 120 -51.96 -33.87 -0.25
C GLY A 120 -51.43 -34.62 -1.45
N CYS A 121 -50.80 -35.72 -1.20
CA CYS A 121 -50.38 -36.65 -2.24
C CYS A 121 -51.51 -37.61 -2.51
N ALA A 122 -51.73 -38.02 -3.77
CA ALA A 122 -52.71 -39.03 -4.13
C ALA A 122 -52.41 -40.40 -3.44
N CYS A 123 -51.23 -40.55 -2.91
CA CYS A 123 -50.82 -41.74 -2.15
C CYS A 123 -51.08 -41.63 -0.63
N GLY A 124 -51.84 -40.64 -0.18
CA GLY A 124 -52.19 -40.47 1.25
C GLY A 124 -51.09 -39.89 2.12
N GLY A 125 -50.11 -39.22 1.55
CA GLY A 125 -49.03 -38.55 2.28
C GLY A 125 -47.80 -39.44 2.57
N HIS A 126 -47.79 -40.67 2.08
CA HIS A 126 -46.65 -41.59 2.25
C HIS A 126 -45.99 -41.88 0.90
N CYS A 127 -45.30 -40.87 0.38
CA CYS A 127 -44.56 -41.00 -0.87
C CYS A 127 -43.28 -41.78 -0.61
N ASP A 128 -43.10 -42.91 -1.27
CA ASP A 128 -41.86 -43.68 -1.32
C ASP A 128 -41.22 -43.57 -2.71
N GLU A 129 -40.10 -44.23 -2.91
CA GLU A 129 -39.34 -44.22 -4.16
C GLU A 129 -40.15 -44.80 -5.35
N ASN A 130 -41.20 -45.56 -5.08
CA ASN A 130 -42.06 -46.18 -6.08
C ASN A 130 -43.37 -45.42 -6.32
N CYS A 131 -43.56 -44.29 -5.70
CA CYS A 131 -44.77 -43.47 -5.84
C CYS A 131 -44.83 -42.77 -7.18
N GLU A 132 -45.84 -43.00 -7.98
CA GLU A 132 -46.06 -42.40 -9.28
C GLU A 132 -46.73 -41.05 -9.20
N CYS A 133 -46.92 -40.48 -8.02
CA CYS A 133 -47.57 -39.15 -7.88
C CYS A 133 -46.68 -38.02 -8.42
N GLU A 134 -47.30 -36.91 -8.84
CA GLU A 134 -46.56 -35.75 -9.41
C GLU A 134 -45.72 -34.98 -8.38
N CYS A 135 -45.85 -35.29 -7.08
CA CYS A 135 -45.11 -34.62 -6.03
C CYS A 135 -43.59 -34.90 -6.06
N HIS A 136 -43.16 -35.90 -6.83
CA HIS A 136 -41.76 -36.27 -7.02
C HIS A 136 -41.13 -35.73 -8.32
N LYS A 137 -41.90 -35.07 -9.14
CA LYS A 137 -41.44 -34.54 -10.42
C LYS A 137 -40.91 -33.11 -10.32
#